data_d17c80d65e23244024d73ba05eae77fd
#
_entry.id   d17c80d65e23244024d73ba05eae77fd
#
_cell.length_a   1.000
_cell.length_b   1.000
_cell.length_c   1.000
_cell.angle_alpha   90.00
_cell.angle_beta   90.00
_cell.angle_gamma   90.00
#
_symmetry.space_group_name_H-M   'P 1'
#
loop_
_entity.id
_entity.type
_entity.pdbx_description
1 polymer ?
#
loop_
_entity_poly.entity_id
_entity_poly.type
_entity_poly.pdbx_seq_one_letter_code
_entity_poly.pdbx_strand_id
1 'polypeptide(L)'
;MNKEVPAKPVERLFPFVLRSRILLVGRETLLRSKSKLHFILITEDLSDGSRAEVLSDFGHYPVVQHYSSAQLEAFFGLKGTKVLGFEKSGLAQSIYAEMKQYRLNKPPRPT
;
A
#
# COMPACT_ATOMS: atom_id res chain seq x y z
N MET A 1 -12.84 1.58 -30.86
CA MET A 1 -12.79 1.42 -30.32
C MET A 1 -12.49 1.43 -29.52
N ASN A 2 -12.31 1.59 -29.22
CA ASN A 2 -12.09 1.49 -28.40
C ASN A 2 -12.17 1.51 -27.63
N LYS A 3 -12.50 1.37 -27.71
CA LYS A 3 -12.48 1.54 -26.83
C LYS A 3 -11.98 1.31 -25.73
N GLU A 4 -12.53 1.74 -25.79
CA GLU A 4 -11.69 1.47 -24.71
C GLU A 4 -12.43 1.22 -23.42
N VAL A 5 -12.27 0.06 -22.86
CA VAL A 5 -12.89 -0.28 -21.61
C VAL A 5 -12.06 0.35 -20.50
N PRO A 6 -12.64 1.21 -19.63
CA PRO A 6 -11.88 1.74 -18.53
C PRO A 6 -11.38 0.59 -17.65
N ALA A 7 -10.14 0.69 -17.18
CA ALA A 7 -9.61 -0.30 -16.25
C ALA A 7 -10.50 -0.33 -15.01
N LYS A 8 -10.76 -1.50 -14.50
CA LYS A 8 -11.53 -1.61 -13.28
C LYS A 8 -10.71 -1.04 -12.13
N PRO A 9 -11.34 -0.31 -11.21
CA PRO A 9 -10.60 0.26 -10.09
C PRO A 9 -9.96 -0.84 -9.24
N VAL A 10 -8.78 -0.56 -8.71
CA VAL A 10 -8.10 -1.51 -7.84
C VAL A 10 -8.94 -1.79 -6.60
N GLU A 11 -9.82 -0.86 -6.23
CA GLU A 11 -10.67 -1.01 -5.04
C GLU A 11 -11.56 -2.24 -5.11
N ARG A 12 -11.81 -2.76 -6.30
CA ARG A 12 -12.60 -4.00 -6.44
C ARG A 12 -11.95 -5.18 -5.73
N LEU A 13 -10.64 -5.11 -5.49
CA LEU A 13 -9.89 -6.18 -4.85
C LEU A 13 -9.87 -6.06 -3.33
N PHE A 14 -10.26 -4.92 -2.78
CA PHE A 14 -10.12 -4.67 -1.35
C PHE A 14 -10.96 -5.58 -0.46
N PRO A 15 -12.19 -5.97 -0.84
CA PRO A 15 -12.92 -6.93 0.01
C PRO A 15 -12.19 -8.26 0.16
N PHE A 16 -11.44 -8.67 -0.86
CA PHE A 16 -10.65 -9.91 -0.77
C PHE A 16 -9.48 -9.74 0.19
N VAL A 17 -8.92 -8.53 0.28
CA VAL A 17 -7.83 -8.23 1.20
C VAL A 17 -8.27 -8.49 2.63
N LEU A 18 -9.46 -8.02 2.99
CA LEU A 18 -9.97 -8.22 4.34
C LEU A 18 -10.18 -9.70 4.63
N ARG A 19 -10.72 -10.43 3.67
CA ARG A 19 -10.98 -11.86 3.88
C ARG A 19 -9.68 -12.66 3.96
N SER A 20 -8.65 -12.22 3.24
CA SER A 20 -7.36 -12.92 3.22
C SER A 20 -6.47 -12.58 4.40
N ARG A 21 -6.81 -11.53 5.16
CA ARG A 21 -6.07 -11.10 6.34
C ARG A 21 -4.60 -10.80 6.02
N ILE A 22 -4.37 -10.12 4.89
CA ILE A 22 -3.01 -9.80 4.48
C ILE A 22 -2.61 -8.37 4.84
N LEU A 23 -3.46 -7.64 5.55
CA LEU A 23 -3.13 -6.28 5.97
C LEU A 23 -2.33 -6.27 7.25
N LEU A 24 -1.29 -5.46 7.26
CA LEU A 24 -0.50 -5.15 8.44
C LEU A 24 -0.69 -3.66 8.72
N VAL A 25 -1.10 -3.32 9.93
CA VAL A 25 -1.51 -1.95 10.26
C VAL A 25 -0.52 -1.33 11.22
N GLY A 26 -0.02 -0.13 10.86
CA GLY A 26 0.83 0.66 11.73
C GLY A 26 2.30 0.35 11.54
N ARG A 27 3.12 1.39 11.80
CA ARG A 27 4.57 1.29 11.56
C ARG A 27 5.25 0.21 12.38
N GLU A 28 4.87 0.08 13.65
CA GLU A 28 5.53 -0.92 14.49
C GLU A 28 5.27 -2.33 14.01
N THR A 29 4.03 -2.59 13.59
CA THR A 29 3.70 -3.89 13.02
C THR A 29 4.51 -4.16 11.78
N LEU A 30 4.64 -3.14 10.91
CA LEU A 30 5.41 -3.29 9.68
C LEU A 30 6.88 -3.56 9.96
N LEU A 31 7.45 -2.86 10.96
CA LEU A 31 8.84 -3.06 11.31
C LEU A 31 9.11 -4.48 11.80
N ARG A 32 8.16 -5.04 12.56
CA ARG A 32 8.30 -6.41 13.06
C ARG A 32 8.04 -7.45 12.00
N SER A 33 7.42 -7.06 10.88
CA SER A 33 6.96 -8.02 9.89
C SER A 33 7.60 -7.79 8.52
N LYS A 34 8.79 -7.19 8.48
CA LYS A 34 9.41 -6.84 7.20
C LYS A 34 9.55 -8.04 6.27
N SER A 35 9.87 -9.20 6.81
CA SER A 35 10.06 -10.39 5.97
C SER A 35 8.78 -10.82 5.26
N LYS A 36 7.62 -10.38 5.75
CA LYS A 36 6.34 -10.74 5.16
C LYS A 36 5.80 -9.67 4.21
N LEU A 37 6.44 -8.50 4.16
CA LEU A 37 5.91 -7.37 3.41
C LEU A 37 6.13 -7.49 1.92
N HIS A 38 5.10 -7.19 1.14
CA HIS A 38 5.23 -6.99 -0.29
C HIS A 38 5.38 -5.51 -0.62
N PHE A 39 4.48 -4.67 -0.09
CA PHE A 39 4.60 -3.22 -0.27
C PHE A 39 3.84 -2.50 0.84
N ILE A 40 4.07 -1.19 0.93
CA ILE A 40 3.48 -0.33 1.95
C ILE A 40 2.64 0.74 1.27
N LEU A 41 1.48 1.02 1.84
CA LEU A 41 0.59 2.09 1.39
C LEU A 41 0.50 3.15 2.48
N ILE A 42 0.85 4.38 2.14
CA ILE A 42 0.68 5.51 3.05
C ILE A 42 -0.33 6.48 2.47
N THR A 43 -1.02 7.19 3.36
CA THR A 43 -2.07 8.11 2.91
C THR A 43 -1.50 9.44 2.47
N GLU A 44 -2.29 10.16 1.68
CA GLU A 44 -1.92 11.48 1.20
C GLU A 44 -1.90 12.51 2.31
N ASP A 45 -2.65 12.26 3.39
CA ASP A 45 -2.69 13.17 4.54
C ASP A 45 -1.70 12.80 5.64
N LEU A 46 -0.76 11.89 5.35
CA LEU A 46 0.34 11.61 6.28
C LEU A 46 1.29 12.80 6.29
N SER A 47 1.76 13.18 7.50
CA SER A 47 2.66 14.33 7.62
C SER A 47 3.98 14.08 6.90
N ASP A 48 4.64 15.16 6.50
CA ASP A 48 5.92 15.05 5.79
C ASP A 48 6.96 14.34 6.63
N GLY A 49 7.01 14.63 7.93
CA GLY A 49 7.98 13.98 8.80
C GLY A 49 7.74 12.49 8.91
N SER A 50 6.49 12.09 9.07
CA SER A 50 6.17 10.66 9.14
C SER A 50 6.46 9.96 7.83
N ARG A 51 6.17 10.64 6.70
CA ARG A 51 6.47 10.07 5.39
C ARG A 51 7.96 9.83 5.22
N ALA A 52 8.78 10.81 5.64
CA ALA A 52 10.22 10.66 5.57
C ALA A 52 10.71 9.49 6.41
N GLU A 53 10.12 9.31 7.59
CA GLU A 53 10.48 8.18 8.45
C GLU A 53 10.14 6.84 7.82
N VAL A 54 8.95 6.74 7.22
CA VAL A 54 8.57 5.50 6.54
C VAL A 54 9.52 5.19 5.40
N LEU A 55 9.84 6.20 4.60
CA LEU A 55 10.75 6.00 3.47
C LEU A 55 12.14 5.59 3.95
N SER A 56 12.58 6.10 5.09
CA SER A 56 13.86 5.71 5.66
C SER A 56 13.82 4.29 6.21
N ASP A 57 12.77 3.97 6.96
CA ASP A 57 12.68 2.66 7.61
C ASP A 57 12.47 1.52 6.62
N PHE A 58 11.85 1.81 5.48
CA PHE A 58 11.47 0.78 4.51
C PHE A 58 12.04 1.07 3.13
N GLY A 59 13.30 1.54 3.09
CA GLY A 59 13.92 1.94 1.85
C GLY A 59 14.04 0.84 0.81
N HIS A 60 13.99 -0.43 1.22
CA HIS A 60 14.10 -1.57 0.32
C HIS A 60 12.75 -2.13 -0.09
N TYR A 61 11.66 -1.49 0.34
CA TYR A 61 10.30 -1.96 0.04
C TYR A 61 9.57 -0.92 -0.78
N PRO A 62 8.69 -1.32 -1.71
CA PRO A 62 7.89 -0.32 -2.42
C PRO A 62 6.98 0.41 -1.44
N VAL A 63 7.00 1.74 -1.50
CA VAL A 63 6.11 2.59 -0.70
C VAL A 63 5.28 3.40 -1.68
N VAL A 64 3.97 3.18 -1.68
CA VAL A 64 3.04 3.94 -2.53
C VAL A 64 2.25 4.90 -1.67
N GLN A 65 1.94 6.08 -2.21
CA GLN A 65 1.14 7.08 -1.51
C GLN A 65 -0.12 7.35 -2.32
N HIS A 66 -1.26 7.01 -1.74
CA HIS A 66 -2.52 7.17 -2.42
C HIS A 66 -3.64 7.08 -1.39
N TYR A 67 -4.77 7.69 -1.67
CA TYR A 67 -5.93 7.73 -0.79
C TYR A 67 -5.69 8.58 0.45
N SER A 68 -6.79 9.01 1.05
CA SER A 68 -6.79 9.67 2.35
C SER A 68 -7.04 8.64 3.44
N SER A 69 -6.79 9.02 4.70
CA SER A 69 -7.13 8.13 5.81
C SER A 69 -8.63 7.88 5.88
N ALA A 70 -9.45 8.86 5.50
CA ALA A 70 -10.90 8.66 5.45
C ALA A 70 -11.28 7.59 4.43
N GLN A 71 -10.59 7.57 3.29
CA GLN A 71 -10.85 6.54 2.29
C GLN A 71 -10.44 5.15 2.77
N LEU A 72 -9.31 5.06 3.48
CA LEU A 72 -8.90 3.78 4.05
C LEU A 72 -9.89 3.28 5.08
N GLU A 73 -10.48 4.19 5.85
CA GLU A 73 -11.53 3.79 6.77
C GLU A 73 -12.72 3.22 6.01
N ALA A 74 -13.10 3.87 4.92
CA ALA A 74 -14.23 3.40 4.11
C ALA A 74 -13.94 2.03 3.49
N PHE A 75 -12.71 1.82 3.01
CA PHE A 75 -12.36 0.57 2.32
C PHE A 75 -12.17 -0.59 3.29
N PHE A 76 -11.52 -0.34 4.42
CA PHE A 76 -11.03 -1.40 5.29
C PHE A 76 -11.56 -1.33 6.72
N GLY A 77 -12.33 -0.29 7.04
CA GLY A 77 -12.82 -0.12 8.40
C GLY A 77 -11.75 0.30 9.40
N LEU A 78 -10.64 0.85 8.92
CA LEU A 78 -9.50 1.20 9.76
C LEU A 78 -9.53 2.69 10.06
N LYS A 79 -9.96 3.04 11.27
CA LYS A 79 -10.13 4.44 11.64
C LYS A 79 -8.78 5.06 12.00
N GLY A 80 -8.48 6.20 11.38
CA GLY A 80 -7.28 6.95 11.71
C GLY A 80 -5.99 6.34 11.23
N THR A 81 -6.05 5.30 10.41
CA THR A 81 -4.86 4.62 9.91
C THR A 81 -4.30 5.36 8.71
N LYS A 82 -3.01 5.62 8.73
CA LYS A 82 -2.33 6.32 7.65
C LYS A 82 -1.18 5.51 7.04
N VAL A 83 -0.83 4.38 7.63
CA VAL A 83 0.27 3.53 7.16
C VAL A 83 -0.19 2.08 7.22
N LEU A 84 -0.16 1.43 6.07
CA LEU A 84 -0.56 0.03 5.93
C LEU A 84 0.52 -0.75 5.20
N GLY A 85 0.58 -2.06 5.48
CA GLY A 85 1.40 -2.97 4.70
C GLY A 85 0.54 -4.09 4.15
N PHE A 86 0.99 -4.65 3.03
CA PHE A 86 0.34 -5.80 2.41
C PHE A 86 1.32 -6.96 2.44
N GLU A 87 0.89 -8.08 3.01
CA GLU A 87 1.75 -9.27 3.05
C GLU A 87 1.91 -9.86 1.67
N LYS A 88 3.04 -10.50 1.45
CA LYS A 88 3.35 -11.17 0.20
C LYS A 88 2.27 -12.19 -0.14
N SER A 89 1.66 -12.03 -1.31
CA SER A 89 0.58 -12.90 -1.75
C SER A 89 0.30 -12.56 -3.22
N GLY A 90 -0.40 -13.45 -3.90
CA GLY A 90 -0.84 -13.15 -5.25
C GLY A 90 -1.74 -11.94 -5.30
N LEU A 91 -2.60 -11.79 -4.28
CA LEU A 91 -3.50 -10.64 -4.21
C LEU A 91 -2.72 -9.34 -4.03
N ALA A 92 -1.71 -9.34 -3.15
CA ALA A 92 -0.87 -8.15 -2.96
C ALA A 92 -0.14 -7.79 -4.25
N GLN A 93 0.34 -8.79 -4.99
CA GLN A 93 0.99 -8.53 -6.27
C GLN A 93 0.04 -7.87 -7.26
N SER A 94 -1.18 -8.35 -7.33
CA SER A 94 -2.19 -7.79 -8.23
C SER A 94 -2.52 -6.34 -7.87
N ILE A 95 -2.65 -6.07 -6.58
CA ILE A 95 -2.95 -4.72 -6.12
C ILE A 95 -1.77 -3.80 -6.40
N TYR A 96 -0.56 -4.24 -6.10
CA TYR A 96 0.61 -3.41 -6.34
C TYR A 96 0.77 -3.09 -7.83
N ALA A 97 0.50 -4.06 -8.70
CA ALA A 97 0.63 -3.82 -10.14
C ALA A 97 -0.23 -2.64 -10.60
N GLU A 98 -1.36 -2.43 -9.95
CA GLU A 98 -2.25 -1.33 -10.32
C GLU A 98 -1.95 -0.05 -9.55
N MET A 99 -1.12 -0.10 -8.52
CA MET A 99 -0.79 1.07 -7.71
C MET A 99 0.65 1.54 -7.83
N LYS A 100 1.48 0.82 -8.57
CA LYS A 100 2.91 1.14 -8.63
C LYS A 100 3.19 2.52 -9.21
N GLN A 101 2.25 3.09 -9.97
CA GLN A 101 2.40 4.45 -10.49
C GLN A 101 2.45 5.50 -9.37
N TYR A 102 1.99 5.14 -8.18
CA TYR A 102 2.01 6.04 -7.02
C TYR A 102 3.21 5.79 -6.11
N ARG A 103 4.16 5.00 -6.55
CA ARG A 103 5.32 4.67 -5.75
C ARG A 103 6.22 5.88 -5.56
N LEU A 104 6.64 6.11 -4.32
CA LEU A 104 7.48 7.25 -3.97
C LEU A 104 8.97 6.95 -4.09
N ASN A 105 9.37 5.76 -3.67
CA ASN A 105 10.79 5.39 -3.69
C ASN A 105 11.09 4.56 -4.93
N LYS A 106 12.31 4.72 -5.43
CA LYS A 106 12.69 3.99 -6.62
C LYS A 106 13.12 2.58 -6.27
N PRO A 107 12.89 1.62 -7.16
CA PRO A 107 13.39 0.27 -6.91
C PRO A 107 14.91 0.27 -6.87
N PRO A 108 15.50 -0.73 -6.18
CA PRO A 108 16.95 -0.88 -6.23
C PRO A 108 17.39 -1.04 -7.67
N ARG A 109 18.51 -0.41 -8.00
CA ARG A 109 19.00 -0.50 -9.36
C ARG A 109 19.50 -1.92 -9.62
N PRO A 110 19.13 -2.50 -10.76
CA PRO A 110 19.76 -3.74 -11.14
C PRO A 110 21.24 -3.49 -11.43
N THR A 111 22.05 -4.38 -11.01
CA THR A 111 23.48 -4.27 -11.28
C THR A 111 23.92 -5.27 -12.29
#